data_562d05909958596b581551551743ca25
#
_entry.id   562d05909958596b581551551743ca25
#
_cell.length_a   1.000
_cell.length_b   1.000
_cell.length_c   1.000
_cell.angle_alpha   90.00
_cell.angle_beta   90.00
_cell.angle_gamma   90.00
#
_symmetry.space_group_name_H-M   'P 1'
#
loop_
_entity.id
_entity.type
_entity.pdbx_description
1 polymer ?
#
loop_
_entity_poly.entity_id
_entity_poly.type
_entity_poly.pdbx_seq_one_letter_code
_entity_poly.pdbx_strand_id
1 'polypeptide(L)'
;MPLSHWACANCGFWQLHFDPPDCPVCTDVRNDLPEDGWRFLPESDVAQAHDGEARQVADDLWAFTTTPHLGLGGTGWLIVRSADEGGNIAFEAAPYYSAAMLDTLRDLGGIGRLAASHPHGYGALFQLQREFDPPVLAIQKDDLAYTKAFRVTAPYDDTLELGDGYTLHHTGAHYAGQAALHDAHAKRLFCGDMFKIDQDEAGRSTHVSSHKAFHKDIPLTHAELRQYRDVVAGLDFDAVLTPFEYAPEVGRDLALAILDDALSRPPQVRRFAL
;
A
#
# COMPACT_ATOMS: atom_id res chain seq x y z
N MET A 1 8.21 -3.31 -30.06
CA MET A 1 7.46 -4.33 -29.26
C MET A 1 6.02 -3.84 -29.11
N PRO A 2 5.01 -4.72 -28.88
CA PRO A 2 3.65 -4.27 -28.61
C PRO A 2 3.58 -3.56 -27.26
N LEU A 3 2.55 -2.74 -27.08
CA LEU A 3 2.23 -2.14 -25.77
C LEU A 3 1.85 -3.26 -24.80
N SER A 4 2.55 -3.35 -23.68
CA SER A 4 2.36 -4.41 -22.68
C SER A 4 2.68 -3.93 -21.27
N HIS A 5 2.29 -4.72 -20.27
CA HIS A 5 2.63 -4.45 -18.88
C HIS A 5 4.02 -5.00 -18.56
N TRP A 6 4.82 -4.17 -17.88
CA TRP A 6 6.18 -4.48 -17.46
C TRP A 6 6.35 -4.18 -15.97
N ALA A 7 6.86 -5.13 -15.22
CA ALA A 7 7.24 -4.94 -13.83
C ALA A 7 8.72 -4.55 -13.73
N CYS A 8 9.01 -3.55 -12.93
CA CYS A 8 10.39 -3.27 -12.51
C CYS A 8 10.87 -4.39 -11.57
N ALA A 9 11.93 -5.10 -11.95
CA ALA A 9 12.46 -6.19 -11.12
C ALA A 9 13.03 -5.71 -9.78
N ASN A 10 13.38 -4.41 -9.65
CA ASN A 10 13.94 -3.85 -8.43
C ASN A 10 12.87 -3.52 -7.37
N CYS A 11 11.74 -2.91 -7.75
CA CYS A 11 10.72 -2.49 -6.79
C CYS A 11 9.33 -3.11 -6.99
N GLY A 12 9.08 -3.82 -8.09
CA GLY A 12 7.77 -4.41 -8.37
C GLY A 12 6.76 -3.46 -9.02
N PHE A 13 7.15 -2.22 -9.31
CA PHE A 13 6.27 -1.23 -9.94
C PHE A 13 5.95 -1.58 -11.39
N TRP A 14 4.67 -1.52 -11.77
CA TRP A 14 4.19 -1.85 -13.11
C TRP A 14 3.99 -0.62 -14.00
N GLN A 15 4.34 -0.77 -15.28
CA GLN A 15 4.13 0.23 -16.32
C GLN A 15 3.51 -0.41 -17.56
N LEU A 16 2.54 0.25 -18.17
CA LEU A 16 2.07 -0.05 -19.53
C LEU A 16 2.95 0.70 -20.51
N HIS A 17 3.84 0.02 -21.21
CA HIS A 17 4.85 0.64 -22.07
C HIS A 17 5.23 -0.27 -23.24
N PHE A 18 5.87 0.29 -24.27
CA PHE A 18 6.45 -0.49 -25.37
C PHE A 18 7.81 -1.08 -24.99
N ASP A 19 8.63 -0.29 -24.29
CA ASP A 19 9.97 -0.64 -23.80
C ASP A 19 10.36 0.40 -22.74
N PRO A 20 10.14 0.12 -21.44
CA PRO A 20 10.38 1.11 -20.39
C PRO A 20 11.87 1.41 -20.23
N PRO A 21 12.29 2.70 -20.32
CA PRO A 21 13.71 3.07 -20.21
C PRO A 21 14.20 3.14 -18.76
N ASP A 22 13.27 3.41 -17.83
CA ASP A 22 13.54 3.58 -16.39
C ASP A 22 12.30 3.26 -15.56
N CYS A 23 12.46 3.27 -14.24
CA CYS A 23 11.37 3.14 -13.30
C CYS A 23 11.18 4.46 -12.55
N PRO A 24 10.01 5.14 -12.70
CA PRO A 24 9.76 6.43 -12.06
C PRO A 24 9.72 6.34 -10.53
N VAL A 25 9.45 5.17 -9.99
CA VAL A 25 9.47 4.93 -8.53
C VAL A 25 10.90 4.79 -8.03
N CYS A 26 11.73 3.95 -8.67
CA CYS A 26 13.12 3.76 -8.25
C CYS A 26 14.01 5.00 -8.48
N THR A 27 13.68 5.87 -9.43
CA THR A 27 14.41 7.14 -9.63
C THR A 27 14.18 8.17 -8.53
N ASP A 28 13.22 7.93 -7.65
CA ASP A 28 13.00 8.78 -6.48
C ASP A 28 14.14 8.66 -5.47
N VAL A 29 14.53 9.79 -4.85
CA VAL A 29 15.65 9.89 -3.89
C VAL A 29 15.52 8.95 -2.68
N ARG A 30 14.31 8.49 -2.38
CA ARG A 30 13.99 7.55 -1.28
C ARG A 30 14.44 6.13 -1.56
N ASN A 31 14.63 5.78 -2.81
CA ASN A 31 14.95 4.43 -3.25
C ASN A 31 16.42 4.33 -3.69
N ASP A 32 16.91 3.09 -3.76
CA ASP A 32 18.20 2.80 -4.34
C ASP A 32 18.05 2.51 -5.83
N LEU A 33 18.94 3.09 -6.63
CA LEU A 33 19.02 2.76 -8.05
C LEU A 33 19.64 1.36 -8.19
N PRO A 34 19.16 0.55 -9.13
CA PRO A 34 19.76 -0.75 -9.41
C PRO A 34 21.20 -0.57 -9.96
N GLU A 35 22.18 -1.23 -9.31
CA GLU A 35 23.60 -1.13 -9.67
C GLU A 35 23.88 -1.56 -11.11
N ASP A 36 23.20 -2.61 -11.57
CA ASP A 36 23.35 -3.19 -12.92
C ASP A 36 22.41 -2.56 -13.98
N GLY A 37 21.79 -1.42 -13.65
CA GLY A 37 20.79 -0.77 -14.50
C GLY A 37 19.39 -1.38 -14.39
N TRP A 38 18.48 -0.91 -15.24
CA TRP A 38 17.10 -1.31 -15.22
C TRP A 38 16.89 -2.71 -15.81
N ARG A 39 16.09 -3.51 -15.12
CA ARG A 39 15.56 -4.77 -15.65
C ARG A 39 14.04 -4.76 -15.48
N PHE A 40 13.35 -4.96 -16.61
CA PHE A 40 11.89 -5.04 -16.64
C PHE A 40 11.45 -6.43 -17.06
N LEU A 41 10.44 -6.96 -16.39
CA LEU A 41 9.87 -8.28 -16.65
C LEU A 41 8.49 -8.09 -17.30
N PRO A 42 8.24 -8.62 -18.49
CA PRO A 42 6.90 -8.62 -19.07
C PRO A 42 5.95 -9.46 -18.22
N GLU A 43 4.65 -9.16 -18.27
CA GLU A 43 3.63 -9.86 -17.48
C GLU A 43 3.69 -11.39 -17.67
N SER A 44 4.00 -11.86 -18.88
CA SER A 44 4.15 -13.29 -19.18
C SER A 44 5.27 -13.98 -18.39
N ASP A 45 6.39 -13.30 -18.20
CA ASP A 45 7.54 -13.84 -17.48
C ASP A 45 7.29 -13.82 -15.98
N VAL A 46 6.63 -12.75 -15.48
CA VAL A 46 6.19 -12.70 -14.08
C VAL A 46 5.21 -13.83 -13.79
N ALA A 47 4.24 -14.08 -14.68
CA ALA A 47 3.27 -15.17 -14.53
C ALA A 47 3.89 -16.58 -14.54
N GLN A 48 5.06 -16.76 -15.16
CA GLN A 48 5.79 -18.04 -15.15
C GLN A 48 6.67 -18.21 -13.91
N ALA A 49 7.16 -17.12 -13.34
CA ALA A 49 8.16 -17.14 -12.26
C ALA A 49 7.57 -16.94 -10.86
N HIS A 50 6.33 -16.46 -10.77
CA HIS A 50 5.70 -16.09 -9.51
C HIS A 50 4.33 -16.74 -9.36
N ASP A 51 4.02 -17.10 -8.14
CA ASP A 51 2.70 -17.54 -7.66
C ASP A 51 2.28 -16.61 -6.51
N GLY A 52 1.35 -17.02 -5.68
CA GLY A 52 0.99 -16.25 -4.52
C GLY A 52 0.10 -17.01 -3.55
N GLU A 53 -0.12 -16.36 -2.44
CA GLU A 53 -0.91 -16.89 -1.33
C GLU A 53 -2.05 -15.93 -0.98
N ALA A 54 -3.23 -16.49 -0.73
CA ALA A 54 -4.36 -15.80 -0.14
C ALA A 54 -4.58 -16.33 1.27
N ARG A 55 -4.54 -15.46 2.27
CA ARG A 55 -4.67 -15.85 3.68
C ARG A 55 -5.71 -14.97 4.39
N GLN A 56 -6.64 -15.61 5.09
CA GLN A 56 -7.55 -14.90 6.00
C GLN A 56 -6.79 -14.44 7.25
N VAL A 57 -6.91 -13.17 7.58
CA VAL A 57 -6.21 -12.53 8.71
C VAL A 57 -7.16 -12.24 9.87
N ALA A 58 -8.40 -11.87 9.54
CA ALA A 58 -9.51 -11.70 10.46
C ALA A 58 -10.81 -12.16 9.76
N ASP A 59 -11.93 -12.18 10.46
CA ASP A 59 -13.20 -12.69 9.94
C ASP A 59 -13.60 -12.02 8.60
N ASP A 60 -13.31 -10.74 8.46
CA ASP A 60 -13.62 -9.91 7.29
C ASP A 60 -12.39 -9.46 6.50
N LEU A 61 -11.17 -9.90 6.88
CA LEU A 61 -9.93 -9.38 6.31
C LEU A 61 -9.06 -10.48 5.71
N TRP A 62 -8.64 -10.29 4.46
CA TRP A 62 -7.75 -11.17 3.73
C TRP A 62 -6.48 -10.44 3.27
N ALA A 63 -5.37 -11.16 3.29
CA ALA A 63 -4.07 -10.76 2.77
C ALA A 63 -3.71 -11.57 1.53
N PHE A 64 -3.21 -10.89 0.51
CA PHE A 64 -2.72 -11.50 -0.75
C PHE A 64 -1.26 -11.13 -0.92
N THR A 65 -0.39 -12.12 -1.09
CA THR A 65 1.06 -11.92 -1.24
C THR A 65 1.60 -12.70 -2.43
N THR A 66 2.64 -12.17 -3.07
CA THR A 66 3.33 -12.80 -4.22
C THR A 66 4.51 -13.63 -3.75
N THR A 67 4.68 -14.83 -4.28
CA THR A 67 5.77 -15.77 -3.92
C THR A 67 6.42 -16.38 -5.18
N PRO A 68 7.77 -16.36 -5.34
CA PRO A 68 8.69 -15.56 -4.55
C PRO A 68 8.41 -14.06 -4.66
N HIS A 69 9.00 -13.23 -3.80
CA HIS A 69 8.78 -11.78 -3.87
C HIS A 69 9.14 -11.21 -5.24
N LEU A 70 8.28 -10.36 -5.79
CA LEU A 70 8.56 -9.52 -6.94
C LEU A 70 8.92 -8.11 -6.45
N GLY A 71 10.13 -7.67 -6.72
CA GLY A 71 10.64 -6.40 -6.22
C GLY A 71 10.66 -6.34 -4.68
N LEU A 72 10.10 -5.28 -4.10
CA LEU A 72 10.02 -5.10 -2.65
C LEU A 72 9.02 -6.02 -1.96
N GLY A 73 8.20 -6.72 -2.73
CA GLY A 73 7.05 -7.44 -2.19
C GLY A 73 5.88 -6.50 -1.95
N GLY A 74 5.02 -6.89 -1.03
CA GLY A 74 3.84 -6.14 -0.64
C GLY A 74 2.61 -7.02 -0.52
N THR A 75 1.67 -6.55 0.28
CA THR A 75 0.41 -7.23 0.58
C THR A 75 -0.75 -6.45 -0.01
N GLY A 76 -1.58 -7.12 -0.81
CA GLY A 76 -2.90 -6.62 -1.14
C GLY A 76 -3.87 -6.99 -0.01
N TRP A 77 -4.60 -6.02 0.51
CA TRP A 77 -5.60 -6.23 1.54
C TRP A 77 -7.01 -6.23 0.96
N LEU A 78 -7.85 -7.17 1.38
CA LEU A 78 -9.27 -7.21 1.01
C LEU A 78 -10.12 -7.20 2.27
N ILE A 79 -10.99 -6.21 2.39
CA ILE A 79 -12.07 -6.14 3.38
C ILE A 79 -13.30 -6.75 2.73
N VAL A 80 -13.76 -7.88 3.29
CA VAL A 80 -14.94 -8.60 2.79
C VAL A 80 -16.21 -7.96 3.34
N ARG A 81 -17.10 -7.59 2.43
CA ARG A 81 -18.36 -6.90 2.74
C ARG A 81 -19.50 -7.49 1.90
N SER A 82 -20.71 -7.26 2.35
CA SER A 82 -21.88 -7.65 1.57
C SER A 82 -22.04 -6.81 0.29
N ALA A 83 -22.70 -7.38 -0.72
CA ALA A 83 -23.01 -6.66 -1.95
C ALA A 83 -23.90 -5.44 -1.71
N ASP A 84 -24.82 -5.51 -0.75
CA ASP A 84 -25.72 -4.41 -0.38
C ASP A 84 -24.98 -3.22 0.23
N GLU A 85 -23.79 -3.43 0.79
CA GLU A 85 -22.90 -2.38 1.29
C GLU A 85 -21.95 -1.83 0.21
N GLY A 86 -22.16 -2.25 -1.04
CA GLY A 86 -21.37 -1.82 -2.20
C GLY A 86 -20.17 -2.72 -2.51
N GLY A 87 -20.15 -3.93 -1.96
CA GLY A 87 -19.14 -4.96 -2.20
C GLY A 87 -17.81 -4.72 -1.49
N ASN A 88 -16.89 -5.64 -1.70
CA ASN A 88 -15.57 -5.65 -1.05
C ASN A 88 -14.73 -4.42 -1.39
N ILE A 89 -13.88 -4.02 -0.44
CA ILE A 89 -12.88 -2.97 -0.61
C ILE A 89 -11.51 -3.63 -0.65
N ALA A 90 -10.78 -3.47 -1.76
CA ALA A 90 -9.36 -3.80 -1.83
C ALA A 90 -8.52 -2.54 -1.62
N PHE A 91 -7.54 -2.62 -0.72
CA PHE A 91 -6.60 -1.54 -0.44
C PHE A 91 -5.17 -2.08 -0.54
N GLU A 92 -4.32 -1.41 -1.29
CA GLU A 92 -3.04 -1.90 -1.80
C GLU A 92 -3.21 -3.12 -2.74
N ALA A 93 -2.17 -3.45 -3.47
CA ALA A 93 -2.16 -4.66 -4.27
C ALA A 93 -0.86 -5.45 -4.09
N ALA A 94 -0.97 -6.77 -4.06
CA ALA A 94 0.20 -7.63 -4.22
C ALA A 94 0.91 -7.30 -5.54
N PRO A 95 2.23 -7.46 -5.63
CA PRO A 95 2.97 -7.21 -6.86
C PRO A 95 2.52 -8.03 -8.07
N TYR A 96 1.91 -9.20 -7.84
CA TYR A 96 1.32 -10.05 -8.85
C TYR A 96 0.19 -10.89 -8.25
N TYR A 97 -0.85 -11.16 -9.02
CA TYR A 97 -1.95 -12.07 -8.66
C TYR A 97 -1.93 -13.28 -9.57
N SER A 98 -1.70 -14.48 -9.00
CA SER A 98 -1.84 -15.75 -9.72
C SER A 98 -3.32 -16.08 -9.97
N ALA A 99 -3.57 -17.05 -10.86
CA ALA A 99 -4.92 -17.51 -11.14
C ALA A 99 -5.66 -17.96 -9.86
N ALA A 100 -4.97 -18.67 -8.97
CA ALA A 100 -5.54 -19.13 -7.70
C ALA A 100 -5.94 -17.97 -6.77
N MET A 101 -5.14 -16.91 -6.71
CA MET A 101 -5.49 -15.71 -5.94
C MET A 101 -6.70 -14.99 -6.53
N LEU A 102 -6.78 -14.89 -7.87
CA LEU A 102 -7.93 -14.28 -8.55
C LEU A 102 -9.20 -15.13 -8.37
N ASP A 103 -9.09 -16.45 -8.37
CA ASP A 103 -10.21 -17.35 -8.07
C ASP A 103 -10.71 -17.15 -6.63
N THR A 104 -9.79 -17.06 -5.66
CA THR A 104 -10.16 -16.74 -4.26
C THR A 104 -10.89 -15.40 -4.17
N LEU A 105 -10.42 -14.36 -4.87
CA LEU A 105 -11.11 -13.07 -4.90
C LEU A 105 -12.53 -13.16 -5.50
N ARG A 106 -12.72 -13.98 -6.55
CA ARG A 106 -14.07 -14.24 -7.14
C ARG A 106 -14.97 -14.94 -6.14
N ASP A 107 -14.47 -15.98 -5.46
CA ASP A 107 -15.22 -16.75 -4.47
C ASP A 107 -15.62 -15.89 -3.26
N LEU A 108 -14.81 -14.88 -2.91
CA LEU A 108 -15.12 -13.89 -1.88
C LEU A 108 -16.07 -12.78 -2.36
N GLY A 109 -16.56 -12.82 -3.61
CA GLY A 109 -17.51 -11.85 -4.15
C GLY A 109 -16.89 -10.73 -5.01
N GLY A 110 -15.64 -10.85 -5.40
CA GLY A 110 -14.94 -9.89 -6.26
C GLY A 110 -14.55 -8.60 -5.54
N ILE A 111 -14.34 -7.52 -6.29
CA ILE A 111 -13.90 -6.21 -5.79
C ILE A 111 -14.90 -5.14 -6.24
N GLY A 112 -15.54 -4.46 -5.29
CA GLY A 112 -16.46 -3.35 -5.55
C GLY A 112 -15.73 -2.00 -5.56
N ARG A 113 -14.67 -1.85 -4.77
CA ARG A 113 -13.86 -0.64 -4.67
C ARG A 113 -12.39 -0.99 -4.52
N LEU A 114 -11.55 -0.22 -5.20
CA LEU A 114 -10.10 -0.42 -5.26
C LEU A 114 -9.39 0.89 -4.96
N ALA A 115 -8.43 0.87 -4.05
CA ALA A 115 -7.61 2.02 -3.73
C ALA A 115 -6.21 1.58 -3.29
N ALA A 116 -5.26 2.51 -3.25
CA ALA A 116 -3.94 2.25 -2.69
C ALA A 116 -3.35 3.53 -2.11
N SER A 117 -2.40 3.37 -1.19
CA SER A 117 -1.82 4.47 -0.44
C SER A 117 -0.84 5.31 -1.26
N HIS A 118 0.09 4.68 -1.97
CA HIS A 118 1.19 5.34 -2.67
C HIS A 118 1.83 4.38 -3.70
N PRO A 119 2.77 4.84 -4.54
CA PRO A 119 3.31 4.04 -5.66
C PRO A 119 3.87 2.66 -5.33
N HIS A 120 4.43 2.43 -4.13
CA HIS A 120 4.88 1.09 -3.72
C HIS A 120 3.71 0.14 -3.44
N GLY A 121 2.59 0.65 -2.96
CA GLY A 121 1.37 -0.12 -2.72
C GLY A 121 0.52 -0.37 -3.97
N TYR A 122 0.86 0.22 -5.13
CA TYR A 122 0.08 0.03 -6.35
C TYR A 122 0.16 -1.40 -6.90
N GLY A 123 1.28 -2.09 -6.69
CA GLY A 123 1.41 -3.49 -7.11
C GLY A 123 0.75 -3.76 -8.45
N ALA A 124 0.01 -4.87 -8.54
CA ALA A 124 -0.72 -5.27 -9.74
C ALA A 124 -2.19 -4.78 -9.75
N LEU A 125 -2.47 -3.51 -9.35
CA LEU A 125 -3.81 -2.90 -9.45
C LEU A 125 -4.45 -3.08 -10.84
N PHE A 126 -3.64 -3.07 -11.90
CA PHE A 126 -4.12 -3.27 -13.28
C PHE A 126 -4.73 -4.66 -13.49
N GLN A 127 -4.21 -5.71 -12.83
CA GLN A 127 -4.78 -7.05 -12.91
C GLN A 127 -6.15 -7.07 -12.22
N LEU A 128 -6.26 -6.48 -11.04
CA LEU A 128 -7.53 -6.36 -10.31
C LEU A 128 -8.54 -5.53 -11.07
N GLN A 129 -8.12 -4.40 -11.67
CA GLN A 129 -9.00 -3.59 -12.52
C GLN A 129 -9.48 -4.36 -13.76
N ARG A 130 -8.59 -5.09 -14.43
CA ARG A 130 -8.92 -5.89 -15.62
C ARG A 130 -9.90 -7.01 -15.29
N GLU A 131 -9.74 -7.64 -14.13
CA GLU A 131 -10.51 -8.82 -13.73
C GLU A 131 -11.89 -8.48 -13.18
N PHE A 132 -11.99 -7.44 -12.36
CA PHE A 132 -13.20 -7.14 -11.61
C PHE A 132 -13.94 -5.89 -12.08
N ASP A 133 -13.30 -5.06 -12.91
CA ASP A 133 -13.83 -3.78 -13.42
C ASP A 133 -14.55 -2.95 -12.34
N PRO A 134 -13.90 -2.69 -11.18
CA PRO A 134 -14.55 -2.00 -10.08
C PRO A 134 -14.95 -0.58 -10.51
N PRO A 135 -16.17 -0.11 -10.15
CA PRO A 135 -16.61 1.25 -10.50
C PRO A 135 -15.75 2.35 -9.87
N VAL A 136 -15.07 2.04 -8.77
CA VAL A 136 -14.17 2.97 -8.07
C VAL A 136 -12.77 2.38 -8.04
N LEU A 137 -11.82 3.08 -8.68
CA LEU A 137 -10.38 2.95 -8.44
C LEU A 137 -9.88 4.34 -8.03
N ALA A 138 -9.60 4.47 -6.73
CA ALA A 138 -9.26 5.75 -6.09
C ALA A 138 -7.76 5.88 -5.83
N ILE A 139 -7.19 6.99 -6.29
CA ILE A 139 -5.79 7.40 -6.01
C ILE A 139 -5.82 8.89 -5.69
N GLN A 140 -5.02 9.30 -4.71
CA GLN A 140 -4.84 10.70 -4.39
C GLN A 140 -4.16 11.46 -5.56
N LYS A 141 -4.58 12.69 -5.83
CA LYS A 141 -4.23 13.44 -7.05
C LYS A 141 -2.75 13.68 -7.25
N ASP A 142 -1.99 13.89 -6.17
CA ASP A 142 -0.57 14.23 -6.28
C ASP A 142 0.29 13.04 -6.74
N ASP A 143 -0.22 11.80 -6.65
CA ASP A 143 0.47 10.61 -7.12
C ASP A 143 -0.05 10.06 -8.47
N LEU A 144 -0.93 10.80 -9.18
CA LEU A 144 -1.44 10.39 -10.49
C LEU A 144 -0.34 10.20 -11.55
N ALA A 145 0.80 10.87 -11.40
CA ALA A 145 1.95 10.67 -12.29
C ALA A 145 2.49 9.24 -12.29
N TYR A 146 2.24 8.48 -11.23
CA TYR A 146 2.68 7.09 -11.06
C TYR A 146 1.64 6.06 -11.53
N THR A 147 0.44 6.45 -11.96
CA THR A 147 -0.60 5.50 -12.40
C THR A 147 -0.35 5.03 -13.85
N LYS A 148 0.81 4.40 -14.08
CA LYS A 148 1.31 4.05 -15.42
C LYS A 148 0.73 2.75 -15.99
N ALA A 149 0.09 1.93 -15.17
CA ALA A 149 -0.38 0.60 -15.58
C ALA A 149 -1.92 0.47 -15.56
N PHE A 150 -2.65 1.40 -14.94
CA PHE A 150 -4.10 1.34 -14.74
C PHE A 150 -4.74 2.72 -14.87
N ARG A 151 -6.08 2.73 -14.91
CA ARG A 151 -6.86 3.97 -15.06
C ARG A 151 -7.56 4.32 -13.75
N VAL A 152 -7.24 5.47 -13.17
CA VAL A 152 -7.96 6.01 -12.01
C VAL A 152 -9.34 6.49 -12.44
N THR A 153 -10.38 6.10 -11.69
CA THR A 153 -11.77 6.52 -11.92
C THR A 153 -12.26 7.51 -10.88
N ALA A 154 -11.64 7.55 -9.71
CA ALA A 154 -12.00 8.41 -8.58
C ALA A 154 -10.75 9.12 -7.99
N PRO A 155 -10.15 10.08 -8.71
CA PRO A 155 -9.10 10.90 -8.13
C PRO A 155 -9.68 11.84 -7.07
N TYR A 156 -8.98 12.04 -5.93
CA TYR A 156 -9.47 12.85 -4.83
C TYR A 156 -8.37 13.76 -4.25
N ASP A 157 -8.77 14.77 -3.47
CA ASP A 157 -7.86 15.72 -2.83
C ASP A 157 -7.56 15.30 -1.37
N ASP A 158 -8.44 15.65 -0.42
CA ASP A 158 -8.17 15.45 1.01
C ASP A 158 -8.74 14.13 1.53
N THR A 159 -10.01 13.86 1.23
CA THR A 159 -10.72 12.66 1.69
C THR A 159 -11.64 12.10 0.61
N LEU A 160 -11.90 10.80 0.69
CA LEU A 160 -12.90 10.13 -0.15
C LEU A 160 -13.56 8.98 0.63
N GLU A 161 -14.90 9.03 0.72
CA GLU A 161 -15.70 7.94 1.26
C GLU A 161 -15.75 6.76 0.26
N LEU A 162 -15.30 5.58 0.70
CA LEU A 162 -15.44 4.32 -0.07
C LEU A 162 -16.67 3.51 0.33
N GLY A 163 -17.44 3.98 1.29
CA GLY A 163 -18.64 3.36 1.84
C GLY A 163 -18.82 3.79 3.29
N ASP A 164 -19.96 3.47 3.87
CA ASP A 164 -20.24 3.82 5.27
C ASP A 164 -19.13 3.29 6.19
N GLY A 165 -18.48 4.18 6.93
CA GLY A 165 -17.38 3.88 7.84
C GLY A 165 -16.02 3.57 7.20
N TYR A 166 -15.86 3.73 5.88
CA TYR A 166 -14.59 3.51 5.16
C TYR A 166 -14.17 4.78 4.44
N THR A 167 -13.15 5.46 4.95
CA THR A 167 -12.70 6.75 4.43
C THR A 167 -11.21 6.74 4.09
N LEU A 168 -10.89 7.17 2.88
CA LEU A 168 -9.52 7.51 2.48
C LEU A 168 -9.17 8.90 3.00
N HIS A 169 -7.98 9.04 3.57
CA HIS A 169 -7.42 10.30 4.05
C HIS A 169 -6.09 10.56 3.37
N HIS A 170 -5.93 11.74 2.76
CA HIS A 170 -4.63 12.19 2.29
C HIS A 170 -3.70 12.44 3.48
N THR A 171 -2.57 11.76 3.51
CA THR A 171 -1.57 11.89 4.58
C THR A 171 -0.30 12.58 4.10
N GLY A 172 0.02 12.49 2.81
CA GLY A 172 1.25 13.05 2.24
C GLY A 172 2.53 12.48 2.85
N ALA A 173 3.54 13.29 2.96
CA ALA A 173 4.85 13.05 3.59
C ALA A 173 5.71 11.97 2.90
N HIS A 174 5.46 10.67 3.07
CA HIS A 174 6.28 9.62 2.42
C HIS A 174 6.26 9.77 0.89
N TYR A 175 5.09 9.80 0.26
CA TYR A 175 4.84 10.30 -1.10
C TYR A 175 3.93 11.53 -1.03
N ALA A 176 3.95 12.37 -2.08
CA ALA A 176 3.12 13.57 -2.08
C ALA A 176 1.63 13.23 -1.96
N GLY A 177 1.18 12.20 -2.66
CA GLY A 177 -0.19 11.71 -2.63
C GLY A 177 -0.42 10.52 -1.70
N GLN A 178 0.48 10.26 -0.74
CA GLN A 178 0.24 9.15 0.18
C GLN A 178 -1.08 9.32 0.92
N ALA A 179 -1.78 8.20 1.05
CA ALA A 179 -3.08 8.12 1.70
C ALA A 179 -3.15 6.97 2.72
N ALA A 180 -4.11 7.05 3.61
CA ALA A 180 -4.48 5.96 4.51
C ALA A 180 -5.96 5.64 4.35
N LEU A 181 -6.35 4.38 4.52
CA LEU A 181 -7.75 3.97 4.62
C LEU A 181 -8.10 3.73 6.09
N HIS A 182 -9.08 4.46 6.59
CA HIS A 182 -9.68 4.24 7.91
C HIS A 182 -10.90 3.33 7.78
N ASP A 183 -10.89 2.23 8.50
CA ASP A 183 -12.01 1.33 8.72
C ASP A 183 -12.54 1.57 10.15
N ALA A 184 -13.59 2.36 10.25
CA ALA A 184 -14.19 2.74 11.53
C ALA A 184 -14.96 1.59 12.20
N HIS A 185 -15.39 0.56 11.44
CA HIS A 185 -16.12 -0.58 12.00
C HIS A 185 -15.22 -1.51 12.78
N ALA A 186 -14.10 -1.91 12.19
CA ALA A 186 -13.12 -2.79 12.82
C ALA A 186 -11.97 -2.01 13.51
N LYS A 187 -12.06 -0.67 13.54
CA LYS A 187 -11.05 0.22 14.13
C LYS A 187 -9.64 -0.07 13.62
N ARG A 188 -9.49 -0.11 12.30
CA ARG A 188 -8.22 -0.39 11.62
C ARG A 188 -7.79 0.82 10.79
N LEU A 189 -6.49 1.10 10.79
CA LEU A 189 -5.89 2.08 9.89
C LEU A 189 -4.92 1.37 8.94
N PHE A 190 -5.27 1.28 7.66
CA PHE A 190 -4.34 0.89 6.60
C PHE A 190 -3.51 2.12 6.28
N CYS A 191 -2.31 2.18 6.85
CA CYS A 191 -1.57 3.42 6.96
C CYS A 191 -0.56 3.67 5.83
N GLY A 192 -0.49 2.78 4.82
CA GLY A 192 0.60 2.84 3.85
C GLY A 192 1.95 2.83 4.56
N ASP A 193 2.89 3.62 4.07
CA ASP A 193 4.23 3.76 4.67
C ASP A 193 4.32 4.92 5.69
N MET A 194 3.20 5.24 6.38
CA MET A 194 3.23 6.18 7.51
C MET A 194 4.04 5.61 8.68
N PHE A 195 3.89 4.31 8.93
CA PHE A 195 4.63 3.57 9.93
C PHE A 195 5.34 2.37 9.30
N LYS A 196 6.56 2.10 9.81
CA LYS A 196 7.30 0.88 9.54
C LYS A 196 7.25 -0.01 10.77
N ILE A 197 6.88 -1.27 10.58
CA ILE A 197 6.87 -2.29 11.60
C ILE A 197 8.07 -3.22 11.39
N ASP A 198 8.95 -3.34 12.38
CA ASP A 198 10.01 -4.33 12.35
C ASP A 198 9.49 -5.62 13.02
N GLN A 199 9.75 -6.77 12.40
CA GLN A 199 9.35 -8.09 12.90
C GLN A 199 10.56 -8.96 13.21
N ASP A 200 10.40 -9.89 14.16
CA ASP A 200 11.38 -10.94 14.42
C ASP A 200 11.22 -12.12 13.41
N GLU A 201 12.10 -13.11 13.52
CA GLU A 201 12.07 -14.29 12.65
C GLU A 201 10.77 -15.13 12.77
N ALA A 202 10.00 -14.93 13.84
CA ALA A 202 8.71 -15.57 14.05
C ALA A 202 7.52 -14.72 13.54
N GLY A 203 7.78 -13.57 12.92
CA GLY A 203 6.77 -12.65 12.39
C GLY A 203 6.07 -11.81 13.46
N ARG A 204 6.63 -11.70 14.67
CA ARG A 204 6.08 -10.88 15.75
C ARG A 204 6.63 -9.46 15.61
N SER A 205 5.75 -8.47 15.70
CA SER A 205 6.13 -7.07 15.72
C SER A 205 7.04 -6.77 16.92
N THR A 206 8.16 -6.09 16.67
CA THR A 206 9.15 -5.79 17.71
C THR A 206 9.37 -4.30 17.90
N HIS A 207 9.34 -3.53 16.83
CA HIS A 207 9.51 -2.08 16.87
C HIS A 207 8.60 -1.42 15.84
N VAL A 208 8.26 -0.18 16.13
CA VAL A 208 7.56 0.72 15.20
C VAL A 208 8.36 2.01 15.03
N SER A 209 8.37 2.54 13.81
CA SER A 209 9.01 3.83 13.50
C SER A 209 8.19 4.58 12.44
N SER A 210 8.44 5.90 12.34
CA SER A 210 7.86 6.74 11.30
C SER A 210 8.98 7.58 10.68
N HIS A 211 9.24 7.38 9.38
CA HIS A 211 10.26 8.11 8.64
C HIS A 211 9.99 8.12 7.13
N LYS A 212 10.64 9.02 6.40
CA LYS A 212 10.34 9.29 4.99
C LYS A 212 10.85 8.23 4.04
N ALA A 213 11.99 7.60 4.34
CA ALA A 213 12.56 6.57 3.48
C ALA A 213 13.14 5.44 4.32
N PHE A 214 12.54 4.25 4.18
CA PHE A 214 12.85 3.10 5.03
C PHE A 214 14.22 2.50 4.75
N HIS A 215 14.63 2.47 3.48
CA HIS A 215 15.94 1.90 3.09
C HIS A 215 17.13 2.80 3.43
N LYS A 216 16.91 4.12 3.54
CA LYS A 216 17.97 5.12 3.76
C LYS A 216 17.88 5.80 5.12
N ASP A 217 16.98 5.37 5.98
CA ASP A 217 16.72 5.99 7.29
C ASP A 217 16.59 7.54 7.19
N ILE A 218 15.89 8.04 6.16
CA ILE A 218 15.64 9.47 5.99
C ILE A 218 14.50 9.89 6.92
N PRO A 219 14.72 10.83 7.86
CA PRO A 219 13.67 11.27 8.77
C PRO A 219 12.64 12.14 8.06
N LEU A 220 11.43 12.17 8.62
CA LEU A 220 10.41 13.16 8.29
C LEU A 220 10.79 14.53 8.86
N THR A 221 10.41 15.58 8.16
CA THR A 221 10.45 16.95 8.68
C THR A 221 9.34 17.16 9.72
N HIS A 222 9.46 18.19 10.57
CA HIS A 222 8.39 18.53 11.52
C HIS A 222 7.08 18.94 10.84
N ALA A 223 7.12 19.44 9.60
CA ALA A 223 5.90 19.73 8.84
C ALA A 223 5.17 18.45 8.44
N GLU A 224 5.90 17.47 7.92
CA GLU A 224 5.38 16.16 7.54
C GLU A 224 4.88 15.37 8.77
N LEU A 225 5.62 15.40 9.88
CA LEU A 225 5.17 14.78 11.14
C LEU A 225 3.87 15.39 11.66
N ARG A 226 3.70 16.72 11.57
CA ARG A 226 2.43 17.39 11.95
C ARG A 226 1.29 16.94 11.05
N GLN A 227 1.52 16.80 9.75
CA GLN A 227 0.50 16.33 8.81
C GLN A 227 0.02 14.92 9.18
N TYR A 228 0.92 13.98 9.47
CA TYR A 228 0.56 12.64 9.96
C TYR A 228 -0.20 12.70 11.27
N ARG A 229 0.31 13.48 12.22
CA ARG A 229 -0.30 13.63 13.55
C ARG A 229 -1.73 14.17 13.47
N ASP A 230 -1.97 15.16 12.64
CA ASP A 230 -3.29 15.79 12.51
C ASP A 230 -4.32 14.80 11.94
N VAL A 231 -3.94 13.98 10.98
CA VAL A 231 -4.78 12.89 10.47
C VAL A 231 -5.04 11.84 11.56
N VAL A 232 -3.99 11.31 12.19
CA VAL A 232 -4.08 10.27 13.24
C VAL A 232 -4.93 10.75 14.43
N ALA A 233 -4.81 12.01 14.82
CA ALA A 233 -5.57 12.58 15.94
C ALA A 233 -7.09 12.60 15.68
N GLY A 234 -7.52 12.68 14.44
CA GLY A 234 -8.93 12.70 14.04
C GLY A 234 -9.58 11.33 13.90
N LEU A 235 -8.79 10.23 14.00
CA LEU A 235 -9.27 8.87 13.72
C LEU A 235 -9.34 8.03 15.00
N ASP A 236 -10.22 7.03 15.02
CA ASP A 236 -10.33 6.04 16.11
C ASP A 236 -9.93 4.66 15.56
N PHE A 237 -8.78 4.15 15.98
CA PHE A 237 -8.30 2.83 15.58
C PHE A 237 -7.46 2.16 16.67
N ASP A 238 -7.52 0.83 16.68
CA ASP A 238 -6.82 -0.03 17.63
C ASP A 238 -5.68 -0.82 16.98
N ALA A 239 -5.59 -0.81 15.64
CA ALA A 239 -4.58 -1.54 14.87
C ALA A 239 -4.14 -0.78 13.61
N VAL A 240 -2.90 -1.00 13.16
CA VAL A 240 -2.43 -0.53 11.86
C VAL A 240 -2.12 -1.70 10.91
N LEU A 241 -2.32 -1.43 9.60
CA LEU A 241 -1.88 -2.29 8.52
C LEU A 241 -0.98 -1.46 7.60
N THR A 242 0.22 -1.97 7.35
CA THR A 242 1.16 -1.43 6.37
C THR A 242 1.00 -2.18 5.04
N PRO A 243 1.71 -1.81 3.97
CA PRO A 243 1.79 -2.65 2.77
C PRO A 243 2.43 -4.04 3.01
N PHE A 244 2.94 -4.32 4.20
CA PHE A 244 3.66 -5.57 4.52
C PHE A 244 3.09 -6.30 5.74
N GLU A 245 2.72 -5.59 6.80
CA GLU A 245 2.39 -6.18 8.09
C GLU A 245 1.01 -5.75 8.61
N TYR A 246 0.42 -6.60 9.42
CA TYR A 246 -0.68 -6.29 10.33
C TYR A 246 -0.14 -6.22 11.76
N ALA A 247 -0.27 -5.05 12.40
CA ALA A 247 0.22 -4.77 13.75
C ALA A 247 -0.96 -4.39 14.68
N PRO A 248 -1.62 -5.38 15.30
CA PRO A 248 -2.74 -5.13 16.19
C PRO A 248 -2.36 -4.44 17.51
N GLU A 249 -1.06 -4.38 17.83
CA GLU A 249 -0.54 -3.70 19.02
C GLU A 249 -0.32 -2.19 18.81
N VAL A 250 -0.45 -1.69 17.58
CA VAL A 250 -0.23 -0.26 17.23
C VAL A 250 -1.58 0.43 17.07
N GLY A 251 -2.16 0.86 18.18
CA GLY A 251 -3.36 1.68 18.19
C GLY A 251 -3.06 3.17 18.11
N ARG A 252 -4.13 3.97 18.05
CA ARG A 252 -4.09 5.44 17.93
C ARG A 252 -3.19 6.11 18.97
N ASP A 253 -3.31 5.73 20.24
CA ASP A 253 -2.58 6.40 21.33
C ASP A 253 -1.07 6.18 21.21
N LEU A 254 -0.65 4.97 20.85
CA LEU A 254 0.76 4.68 20.57
C LEU A 254 1.25 5.43 19.34
N ALA A 255 0.47 5.44 18.26
CA ALA A 255 0.79 6.19 17.04
C ALA A 255 0.98 7.69 17.33
N LEU A 256 0.09 8.30 18.11
CA LEU A 256 0.23 9.70 18.56
C LEU A 256 1.47 9.91 19.43
N ALA A 257 1.74 9.00 20.38
CA ALA A 257 2.92 9.12 21.24
C ALA A 257 4.24 9.08 20.44
N ILE A 258 4.32 8.24 19.40
CA ILE A 258 5.48 8.17 18.50
C ILE A 258 5.66 9.48 17.74
N LEU A 259 4.58 10.02 17.17
CA LEU A 259 4.61 11.26 16.39
C LEU A 259 4.92 12.48 17.28
N ASP A 260 4.36 12.55 18.49
CA ASP A 260 4.62 13.62 19.47
C ASP A 260 6.07 13.56 20.00
N ASP A 261 6.63 12.36 20.26
CA ASP A 261 8.05 12.24 20.61
C ASP A 261 8.94 12.70 19.46
N ALA A 262 8.64 12.31 18.23
CA ALA A 262 9.39 12.75 17.05
C ALA A 262 9.33 14.26 16.85
N LEU A 263 8.17 14.91 17.08
CA LEU A 263 7.99 16.35 17.01
C LEU A 263 8.73 17.13 18.12
N SER A 264 8.97 16.50 19.26
CA SER A 264 9.66 17.13 20.40
C SER A 264 11.19 17.21 20.24
N ARG A 265 11.75 16.65 19.17
CA ARG A 265 13.21 16.49 18.95
C ARG A 265 13.60 16.93 17.54
N PRO A 266 14.90 17.19 17.29
CA PRO A 266 15.37 17.35 15.92
C PRO A 266 15.01 16.14 15.04
N PRO A 267 14.75 16.33 13.73
CA PRO A 267 14.42 15.25 12.81
C PRO A 267 15.47 14.13 12.82
N GLN A 268 15.02 12.93 13.20
CA GLN A 268 15.83 11.71 13.22
C GLN A 268 14.93 10.49 13.18
N VAL A 269 15.43 9.39 12.62
CA VAL A 269 14.72 8.10 12.67
C VAL A 269 14.86 7.50 14.06
N ARG A 270 13.75 7.06 14.62
CA ARG A 270 13.68 6.41 15.94
C ARG A 270 12.77 5.19 15.86
N ARG A 271 13.23 4.12 16.51
CA ARG A 271 12.48 2.87 16.64
C ARG A 271 11.97 2.76 18.07
N PHE A 272 10.69 2.49 18.22
CA PHE A 272 10.00 2.30 19.51
C PHE A 272 9.71 0.82 19.66
N ALA A 273 10.07 0.24 20.80
CA ALA A 273 9.75 -1.16 21.10
C ALA A 273 8.25 -1.35 21.31
N LEU A 274 7.71 -2.45 20.79
CA LEU A 274 6.34 -2.92 20.92
C LEU A 274 6.19 -3.97 22.00
#